data_7ac0c79a0650d91d01bb4a0c2d6bf8c1
#
_entry.id   7ac0c79a0650d91d01bb4a0c2d6bf8c1
#
_cell.length_a   1.000
_cell.length_b   1.000
_cell.length_c   1.000
_cell.angle_alpha   90.00
_cell.angle_beta   90.00
_cell.angle_gamma   90.00
#
_symmetry.space_group_name_H-M   'P 1'
#
loop_
_entity.id
_entity.type
_entity.pdbx_description
1 polymer ?
#
loop_
_entity_poly.entity_id
_entity_poly.type
_entity_poly.pdbx_seq_one_letter_code
_entity_poly.pdbx_strand_id
1 'polypeptide(L)'
;SMSLVPTDWYMPGMWTLASLKCTNCSEEFYGNLSAGYGLLYPGLLRKDSGELHQAVENSWYTELMCEAYQNRKGAEVGLSNKQSDDISNPIFLNCIDINYIHCINKLLNAQYYLEECPDQDLIVLVPAILEWMVPDSVDGTWVIDLSLEEGRGWYDHIAEIIHSEIDSFDTCSLS
;
A
#
# COMPACT_ATOMS: atom_id res chain seq x y z
N SER A 1 -1.08 13.85 -25.51
CA SER A 1 -1.07 12.62 -24.68
C SER A 1 -0.19 12.87 -23.46
N MET A 2 -0.65 12.46 -22.32
CA MET A 2 0.11 12.52 -21.08
C MET A 2 1.09 11.34 -21.08
N SER A 3 2.37 11.58 -20.81
CA SER A 3 3.37 10.53 -20.65
C SER A 3 3.84 10.57 -19.18
N LEU A 4 3.51 9.53 -18.44
CA LEU A 4 3.81 9.40 -17.00
C LEU A 4 4.97 8.42 -16.81
N VAL A 5 5.89 8.77 -15.91
CA VAL A 5 6.98 7.91 -15.48
C VAL A 5 6.88 7.70 -13.97
N PRO A 6 7.05 6.48 -13.47
CA PRO A 6 7.10 6.24 -12.03
C PRO A 6 8.39 6.88 -11.47
N THR A 7 8.26 7.54 -10.34
CA THR A 7 9.37 8.16 -9.62
C THR A 7 9.59 7.53 -8.26
N ASP A 8 8.51 6.97 -7.68
CA ASP A 8 8.50 6.41 -6.34
C ASP A 8 7.19 5.62 -6.13
N TRP A 9 7.00 5.11 -4.93
CA TRP A 9 5.76 4.50 -4.44
C TRP A 9 5.27 5.22 -3.18
N TYR A 10 4.00 4.98 -2.79
CA TYR A 10 3.41 5.62 -1.62
C TYR A 10 2.32 4.74 -1.00
N MET A 11 2.37 4.51 0.31
CA MET A 11 1.45 3.61 1.02
C MET A 11 0.86 4.28 2.28
N PRO A 12 -0.17 5.10 2.14
CA PRO A 12 -0.74 5.86 3.26
C PRO A 12 -1.81 5.10 4.06
N GLY A 13 -1.91 3.79 3.91
CA GLY A 13 -2.91 2.93 4.52
C GLY A 13 -3.21 1.73 3.64
N MET A 14 -4.50 1.48 3.32
CA MET A 14 -4.88 0.38 2.41
C MET A 14 -4.42 0.57 0.96
N TRP A 15 -4.00 1.75 0.61
CA TRP A 15 -3.60 2.13 -0.74
C TRP A 15 -2.12 1.83 -0.95
N THR A 16 -1.80 1.05 -1.99
CA THR A 16 -0.44 0.93 -2.52
C THR A 16 -0.42 1.65 -3.87
N LEU A 17 0.28 2.77 -3.93
CA LEU A 17 0.22 3.73 -5.04
C LEU A 17 1.60 3.92 -5.66
N ALA A 18 1.62 4.15 -6.98
CA ALA A 18 2.80 4.70 -7.65
C ALA A 18 2.80 6.24 -7.54
N SER A 19 3.94 6.81 -7.20
CA SER A 19 4.22 8.22 -7.43
C SER A 19 4.65 8.39 -8.87
N LEU A 20 3.94 9.22 -9.62
CA LEU A 20 4.11 9.39 -11.05
C LEU A 20 4.40 10.86 -11.38
N LYS A 21 5.27 11.09 -12.37
CA LYS A 21 5.56 12.42 -12.88
C LYS A 21 5.29 12.50 -14.38
N CYS A 22 4.60 13.56 -14.79
CA CYS A 22 4.38 13.85 -16.21
C CYS A 22 5.67 14.41 -16.84
N THR A 23 6.15 13.78 -17.91
CA THR A 23 7.36 14.23 -18.62
C THR A 23 7.15 15.53 -19.40
N ASN A 24 5.89 15.91 -19.69
CA ASN A 24 5.58 17.08 -20.50
C ASN A 24 5.37 18.36 -19.67
N CYS A 25 4.70 18.25 -18.51
CA CYS A 25 4.35 19.41 -17.67
C CYS A 25 4.96 19.35 -16.27
N SER A 26 5.66 18.27 -15.92
CA SER A 26 6.27 18.04 -14.60
C SER A 26 5.27 17.93 -13.44
N GLU A 27 3.97 17.85 -13.73
CA GLU A 27 2.95 17.59 -12.71
C GLU A 27 3.13 16.20 -12.11
N GLU A 28 2.79 16.08 -10.83
CA GLU A 28 2.94 14.85 -10.07
C GLU A 28 1.58 14.27 -9.67
N PHE A 29 1.51 12.93 -9.70
CA PHE A 29 0.29 12.19 -9.44
C PHE A 29 0.56 11.00 -8.51
N TYR A 30 -0.46 10.60 -7.77
CA TYR A 30 -0.58 9.25 -7.25
C TYR A 30 -1.42 8.43 -8.22
N GLY A 31 -0.95 7.25 -8.57
CA GLY A 31 -1.68 6.32 -9.42
C GLY A 31 -1.85 4.97 -8.77
N ASN A 32 -3.00 4.34 -8.98
CA ASN A 32 -3.20 2.96 -8.55
C ASN A 32 -2.20 2.05 -9.27
N LEU A 33 -1.64 1.09 -8.55
CA LEU A 33 -0.92 -0.01 -9.21
C LEU A 33 -1.88 -0.78 -10.11
N SER A 34 -1.38 -1.27 -11.25
CA SER A 34 -2.15 -1.99 -12.25
C SER A 34 -2.46 -3.43 -11.82
N ALA A 35 -2.95 -3.61 -10.59
CA ALA A 35 -3.32 -4.89 -10.00
C ALA A 35 -4.69 -4.77 -9.32
N GLY A 36 -5.42 -5.86 -9.24
CA GLY A 36 -6.72 -5.91 -8.60
C GLY A 36 -7.68 -4.84 -9.12
N TYR A 37 -8.25 -4.05 -8.23
CA TYR A 37 -9.17 -2.96 -8.59
C TYR A 37 -8.50 -1.83 -9.39
N GLY A 38 -7.22 -1.56 -9.19
CA GLY A 38 -6.47 -0.58 -9.97
C GLY A 38 -6.38 -0.93 -11.46
N LEU A 39 -6.46 -2.22 -11.81
CA LEU A 39 -6.54 -2.66 -13.20
C LEU A 39 -7.90 -2.35 -13.84
N LEU A 40 -8.98 -2.52 -13.08
CA LEU A 40 -10.36 -2.30 -13.54
C LEU A 40 -10.76 -0.82 -13.51
N TYR A 41 -10.27 -0.11 -12.52
CA TYR A 41 -10.61 1.29 -12.22
C TYR A 41 -9.34 2.14 -12.10
N PRO A 42 -8.57 2.28 -13.19
CA PRO A 42 -7.36 3.11 -13.15
C PRO A 42 -7.72 4.56 -12.85
N GLY A 43 -7.06 5.12 -11.87
CA GLY A 43 -7.22 6.50 -11.44
C GLY A 43 -5.89 7.16 -11.17
N LEU A 44 -5.85 8.47 -11.43
CA LEU A 44 -4.72 9.33 -11.12
C LEU A 44 -5.21 10.47 -10.23
N LEU A 45 -4.57 10.64 -9.11
CA LEU A 45 -4.83 11.72 -8.17
C LEU A 45 -3.69 12.74 -8.25
N ARG A 46 -3.99 13.94 -8.67
CA ARG A 46 -3.00 15.01 -8.77
C ARG A 46 -2.56 15.46 -7.37
N LYS A 47 -1.25 15.48 -7.12
CA LYS A 47 -0.71 15.70 -5.76
C LYS A 47 -0.92 17.11 -5.23
N ASP A 48 -0.92 18.13 -6.10
CA ASP A 48 -1.05 19.53 -5.68
C ASP A 48 -2.49 19.95 -5.38
N SER A 49 -3.45 19.46 -6.17
CA SER A 49 -4.86 19.88 -6.12
C SER A 49 -5.81 18.83 -5.55
N GLY A 50 -5.40 17.55 -5.52
CA GLY A 50 -6.30 16.45 -5.20
C GLY A 50 -7.33 16.19 -6.30
N GLU A 51 -7.11 16.72 -7.51
CA GLU A 51 -7.99 16.46 -8.64
C GLU A 51 -7.87 15.02 -9.11
N LEU A 52 -9.01 14.36 -9.27
CA LEU A 52 -9.09 12.97 -9.70
C LEU A 52 -9.30 12.88 -11.20
N HIS A 53 -8.39 12.17 -11.88
CA HIS A 53 -8.52 11.78 -13.28
C HIS A 53 -8.76 10.27 -13.33
N GLN A 54 -9.91 9.83 -13.80
CA GLN A 54 -10.30 8.43 -13.88
C GLN A 54 -10.81 8.06 -15.26
N ALA A 55 -10.55 6.82 -15.68
CA ALA A 55 -10.98 6.32 -16.98
C ALA A 55 -12.46 5.91 -16.99
N VAL A 56 -13.02 5.57 -15.81
CA VAL A 56 -14.42 5.17 -15.63
C VAL A 56 -15.07 6.16 -14.68
N GLU A 57 -16.13 6.82 -15.12
CA GLU A 57 -16.91 7.73 -14.30
C GLU A 57 -17.56 6.98 -13.12
N ASN A 58 -17.63 7.65 -11.96
CA ASN A 58 -18.24 7.12 -10.73
C ASN A 58 -17.64 5.79 -10.26
N SER A 59 -16.31 5.65 -10.38
CA SER A 59 -15.59 4.51 -9.81
C SER A 59 -15.53 4.64 -8.29
N TRP A 60 -16.29 3.80 -7.59
CA TRP A 60 -16.32 3.78 -6.13
C TRP A 60 -14.94 3.66 -5.49
N TYR A 61 -14.01 2.94 -6.12
CA TYR A 61 -12.67 2.71 -5.61
C TYR A 61 -11.79 3.96 -5.70
N THR A 62 -11.79 4.64 -6.85
CA THR A 62 -10.99 5.86 -7.05
C THR A 62 -11.60 7.06 -6.32
N GLU A 63 -12.93 7.10 -6.17
CA GLU A 63 -13.61 8.12 -5.36
C GLU A 63 -13.25 8.01 -3.88
N LEU A 64 -13.21 6.79 -3.33
CA LEU A 64 -12.74 6.56 -1.96
C LEU A 64 -11.29 7.01 -1.76
N MET A 65 -10.40 6.75 -2.72
CA MET A 65 -9.01 7.22 -2.68
C MET A 65 -8.94 8.76 -2.64
N CYS A 66 -9.71 9.42 -3.51
CA CYS A 66 -9.79 10.87 -3.57
C CYS A 66 -10.34 11.46 -2.25
N GLU A 67 -11.42 10.89 -1.72
CA GLU A 67 -12.01 11.29 -0.43
C GLU A 67 -11.00 11.13 0.72
N ALA A 68 -10.28 10.01 0.78
CA ALA A 68 -9.24 9.76 1.77
C ALA A 68 -8.13 10.81 1.70
N TYR A 69 -7.67 11.12 0.49
CA TYR A 69 -6.64 12.15 0.26
C TYR A 69 -7.09 13.55 0.68
N GLN A 70 -8.32 13.95 0.35
CA GLN A 70 -8.88 15.25 0.75
C GLN A 70 -9.05 15.38 2.27
N ASN A 71 -9.26 14.25 2.96
CA ASN A 71 -9.44 14.16 4.41
C ASN A 71 -8.22 13.52 5.11
N ARG A 72 -7.01 13.86 4.64
CA ARG A 72 -5.75 13.32 5.19
C ARG A 72 -5.69 13.45 6.71
N LYS A 73 -5.16 12.41 7.33
CA LYS A 73 -5.01 12.33 8.78
C LYS A 73 -3.59 12.71 9.19
N GLY A 74 -3.45 13.74 9.99
CA GLY A 74 -2.18 14.14 10.60
C GLY A 74 -1.87 13.39 11.91
N ALA A 75 -2.63 12.36 12.25
CA ALA A 75 -2.40 11.57 13.45
C ALA A 75 -1.20 10.65 13.29
N GLU A 76 -0.39 10.54 14.34
CA GLU A 76 0.63 9.49 14.44
C GLU A 76 -0.06 8.15 14.64
N VAL A 77 0.41 7.14 13.91
CA VAL A 77 -0.08 5.76 14.00
C VAL A 77 1.08 4.88 14.44
N GLY A 78 0.84 4.02 15.41
CA GLY A 78 1.84 3.08 15.89
C GLY A 78 2.12 1.99 14.86
N LEU A 79 3.40 1.72 14.60
CA LEU A 79 3.87 0.56 13.84
C LEU A 79 4.78 -0.27 14.76
N SER A 80 4.49 -1.55 14.88
CA SER A 80 5.34 -2.54 15.54
C SER A 80 5.83 -3.53 14.50
N ASN A 81 7.13 -3.63 14.31
CA ASN A 81 7.74 -4.60 13.42
C ASN A 81 8.34 -5.76 14.19
N LYS A 82 8.07 -6.96 13.73
CA LYS A 82 8.68 -8.22 14.20
C LYS A 82 9.22 -8.88 12.95
N GLN A 83 10.53 -8.89 12.77
CA GLN A 83 11.16 -9.45 11.60
C GLN A 83 12.47 -10.15 11.93
N SER A 84 12.89 -11.06 11.07
CA SER A 84 14.19 -11.70 11.12
C SER A 84 15.30 -10.67 10.84
N ASP A 85 16.48 -10.86 11.43
CA ASP A 85 17.66 -10.00 11.19
C ASP A 85 18.28 -10.22 9.79
N ASP A 86 17.93 -11.31 9.10
CA ASP A 86 18.57 -11.74 7.85
C ASP A 86 17.77 -11.38 6.58
N ILE A 87 16.74 -10.55 6.68
CA ILE A 87 15.90 -10.15 5.53
C ILE A 87 16.72 -9.30 4.55
N SER A 88 16.72 -9.70 3.27
CA SER A 88 17.54 -9.04 2.24
C SER A 88 16.77 -8.59 0.99
N ASN A 89 15.75 -9.33 0.58
CA ASN A 89 14.98 -9.07 -0.66
C ASN A 89 13.49 -9.35 -0.43
N PRO A 90 12.82 -8.56 0.41
CA PRO A 90 11.46 -8.86 0.80
C PRO A 90 10.41 -8.60 -0.29
N ILE A 91 9.38 -9.44 -0.30
CA ILE A 91 8.06 -9.09 -0.81
C ILE A 91 7.30 -8.45 0.35
N PHE A 92 6.83 -7.23 0.14
CA PHE A 92 6.04 -6.50 1.13
C PHE A 92 4.55 -6.59 0.78
N LEU A 93 3.79 -7.34 1.56
CA LEU A 93 2.37 -7.59 1.34
C LEU A 93 1.51 -6.68 2.23
N ASN A 94 0.80 -5.73 1.61
CA ASN A 94 -0.11 -4.84 2.33
C ASN A 94 -1.49 -5.48 2.52
N CYS A 95 -1.77 -5.96 3.73
CA CYS A 95 -3.05 -6.55 4.11
C CYS A 95 -4.02 -5.56 4.79
N ILE A 96 -3.72 -4.26 4.81
CA ILE A 96 -4.65 -3.26 5.33
C ILE A 96 -5.86 -3.15 4.40
N ASP A 97 -7.07 -3.16 4.96
CA ASP A 97 -8.33 -2.92 4.24
C ASP A 97 -9.42 -2.53 5.25
N ILE A 98 -10.52 -1.97 4.75
CA ILE A 98 -11.71 -1.62 5.55
C ILE A 98 -12.60 -2.82 5.85
N ASN A 99 -12.44 -3.88 5.10
CA ASN A 99 -13.28 -5.07 5.16
C ASN A 99 -12.46 -6.25 5.66
N TYR A 100 -12.92 -6.85 6.75
CA TYR A 100 -12.27 -8.01 7.35
C TYR A 100 -12.02 -9.16 6.35
N ILE A 101 -13.00 -9.43 5.48
CA ILE A 101 -12.86 -10.48 4.46
C ILE A 101 -11.79 -10.12 3.43
N HIS A 102 -11.67 -8.84 3.06
CA HIS A 102 -10.63 -8.39 2.13
C HIS A 102 -9.25 -8.52 2.75
N CYS A 103 -9.10 -8.13 4.03
CA CYS A 103 -7.84 -8.33 4.75
C CYS A 103 -7.44 -9.82 4.77
N ILE A 104 -8.40 -10.72 5.06
CA ILE A 104 -8.15 -12.17 5.06
C ILE A 104 -7.76 -12.65 3.65
N ASN A 105 -8.46 -12.20 2.61
CA ASN A 105 -8.12 -12.59 1.24
C ASN A 105 -6.72 -12.13 0.83
N LYS A 106 -6.33 -10.91 1.22
CA LYS A 106 -4.96 -10.43 1.02
C LYS A 106 -3.96 -11.29 1.80
N LEU A 107 -4.27 -11.63 3.05
CA LEU A 107 -3.42 -12.47 3.90
C LEU A 107 -3.29 -13.90 3.36
N LEU A 108 -4.31 -14.45 2.70
CA LEU A 108 -4.20 -15.74 2.02
C LEU A 108 -3.17 -15.73 0.88
N ASN A 109 -2.89 -14.57 0.28
CA ASN A 109 -1.82 -14.45 -0.71
C ASN A 109 -0.43 -14.67 -0.09
N ALA A 110 -0.29 -14.52 1.24
CA ALA A 110 0.97 -14.85 1.90
C ALA A 110 1.39 -16.31 1.64
N GLN A 111 0.44 -17.25 1.68
CA GLN A 111 0.74 -18.65 1.37
C GLN A 111 1.23 -18.84 -0.06
N TYR A 112 0.63 -18.12 -1.03
CA TYR A 112 1.10 -18.16 -2.43
C TYR A 112 2.56 -17.70 -2.54
N TYR A 113 2.93 -16.58 -1.89
CA TYR A 113 4.32 -16.09 -1.94
C TYR A 113 5.30 -17.06 -1.25
N LEU A 114 4.91 -17.64 -0.12
CA LEU A 114 5.74 -18.64 0.58
C LEU A 114 5.98 -19.91 -0.26
N GLU A 115 5.03 -20.30 -1.11
CA GLU A 115 5.13 -21.48 -1.96
C GLU A 115 5.84 -21.19 -3.29
N GLU A 116 5.52 -20.08 -3.95
CA GLU A 116 5.94 -19.77 -5.31
C GLU A 116 7.19 -18.87 -5.39
N CYS A 117 7.54 -18.20 -4.29
CA CYS A 117 8.68 -17.29 -4.22
C CYS A 117 9.64 -17.65 -3.07
N PRO A 118 10.13 -18.91 -2.99
CA PRO A 118 10.89 -19.40 -1.83
C PRO A 118 12.26 -18.72 -1.65
N ASP A 119 12.75 -18.01 -2.67
CA ASP A 119 14.03 -17.27 -2.63
C ASP A 119 13.85 -15.81 -2.19
N GLN A 120 12.64 -15.40 -1.82
CA GLN A 120 12.34 -14.06 -1.34
C GLN A 120 11.75 -14.13 0.08
N ASP A 121 12.16 -13.19 0.90
CA ASP A 121 11.62 -13.03 2.25
C ASP A 121 10.21 -12.40 2.18
N LEU A 122 9.30 -12.78 3.05
CA LEU A 122 7.94 -12.23 3.05
C LEU A 122 7.69 -11.39 4.30
N ILE A 123 7.43 -10.11 4.10
CA ILE A 123 6.95 -9.19 5.14
C ILE A 123 5.47 -8.93 4.93
N VAL A 124 4.67 -9.11 5.97
CA VAL A 124 3.22 -8.88 5.94
C VAL A 124 2.85 -7.70 6.82
N LEU A 125 2.19 -6.68 6.26
CA LEU A 125 1.62 -5.56 6.99
C LEU A 125 0.15 -5.81 7.29
N VAL A 126 -0.22 -5.84 8.58
CA VAL A 126 -1.59 -6.12 9.02
C VAL A 126 -2.08 -5.12 10.07
N PRO A 127 -3.39 -4.84 10.12
CA PRO A 127 -4.00 -4.20 11.30
C PRO A 127 -3.84 -5.09 12.55
N ALA A 128 -3.70 -4.46 13.72
CA ALA A 128 -3.46 -5.18 14.98
C ALA A 128 -4.50 -6.29 15.27
N ILE A 129 -5.75 -6.09 14.88
CA ILE A 129 -6.82 -7.08 15.06
C ILE A 129 -6.60 -8.39 14.28
N LEU A 130 -5.73 -8.38 13.26
CA LEU A 130 -5.45 -9.53 12.39
C LEU A 130 -4.06 -10.14 12.62
N GLU A 131 -3.25 -9.61 13.53
CA GLU A 131 -1.91 -10.12 13.81
C GLU A 131 -1.90 -11.64 14.07
N TRP A 132 -2.89 -12.13 14.81
CA TRP A 132 -3.01 -13.55 15.17
C TRP A 132 -3.27 -14.50 13.99
N MET A 133 -3.61 -13.97 12.80
CA MET A 133 -3.86 -14.75 11.58
C MET A 133 -2.63 -14.84 10.67
N VAL A 134 -1.59 -14.08 10.95
CA VAL A 134 -0.37 -14.10 10.14
C VAL A 134 0.31 -15.47 10.32
N PRO A 135 0.67 -16.16 9.22
CA PRO A 135 1.39 -17.43 9.32
C PRO A 135 2.74 -17.29 10.05
N ASP A 136 3.08 -18.24 10.92
CA ASP A 136 4.37 -18.25 11.61
C ASP A 136 5.58 -18.38 10.65
N SER A 137 5.33 -18.74 9.41
CA SER A 137 6.35 -18.97 8.37
C SER A 137 6.74 -17.71 7.59
N VAL A 138 6.12 -16.55 7.86
CA VAL A 138 6.56 -15.29 7.25
C VAL A 138 7.83 -14.79 7.95
N ASP A 139 8.69 -14.10 7.19
CA ASP A 139 9.97 -13.59 7.70
C ASP A 139 9.80 -12.30 8.51
N GLY A 140 8.72 -11.56 8.25
CA GLY A 140 8.39 -10.36 8.99
C GLY A 140 6.89 -10.10 9.11
N THR A 141 6.48 -9.61 10.29
CA THR A 141 5.12 -9.13 10.56
C THR A 141 5.18 -7.70 11.06
N TRP A 142 4.59 -6.80 10.29
CA TRP A 142 4.44 -5.40 10.66
C TRP A 142 2.99 -5.16 11.06
N VAL A 143 2.81 -4.77 12.31
CA VAL A 143 1.49 -4.56 12.90
C VAL A 143 1.23 -3.09 13.04
N ILE A 144 0.16 -2.62 12.40
CA ILE A 144 -0.25 -1.23 12.46
C ILE A 144 -1.42 -1.06 13.42
N ASP A 145 -1.34 -0.03 14.28
CA ASP A 145 -2.38 0.28 15.27
C ASP A 145 -3.51 1.11 14.63
N LEU A 146 -4.23 0.44 13.74
CA LEU A 146 -5.43 0.96 13.10
C LEU A 146 -6.59 -0.01 13.28
N SER A 147 -7.78 0.53 13.54
CA SER A 147 -9.02 -0.23 13.37
C SER A 147 -9.31 -0.47 11.88
N LEU A 148 -10.17 -1.43 11.55
CA LEU A 148 -10.54 -1.67 10.15
C LEU A 148 -11.19 -0.44 9.51
N GLU A 149 -12.05 0.29 10.24
CA GLU A 149 -12.70 1.50 9.72
C GLU A 149 -11.69 2.60 9.36
N GLU A 150 -10.59 2.67 10.11
CA GLU A 150 -9.50 3.62 9.87
C GLU A 150 -8.61 3.23 8.69
N GLY A 151 -8.57 1.96 8.33
CA GLY A 151 -7.69 1.43 7.27
C GLY A 151 -7.85 2.12 5.91
N ARG A 152 -9.03 2.68 5.61
CA ARG A 152 -9.26 3.48 4.39
C ARG A 152 -8.76 4.93 4.49
N GLY A 153 -8.31 5.36 5.65
CA GLY A 153 -7.77 6.70 5.82
C GLY A 153 -6.48 6.91 5.03
N TRP A 154 -6.15 8.17 4.82
CA TRP A 154 -4.87 8.57 4.26
C TRP A 154 -4.02 9.15 5.39
N TYR A 155 -2.96 8.43 5.75
CA TYR A 155 -2.04 8.80 6.83
C TYR A 155 -0.65 9.01 6.27
N ASP A 156 -0.22 10.25 6.17
CA ASP A 156 1.12 10.58 5.69
C ASP A 156 2.20 9.94 6.59
N HIS A 157 1.96 9.91 7.91
CA HIS A 157 2.87 9.29 8.89
C HIS A 157 3.10 7.78 8.64
N ILE A 158 2.05 7.04 8.24
CA ILE A 158 2.20 5.62 7.87
C ILE A 158 3.10 5.48 6.66
N ALA A 159 2.86 6.29 5.62
CA ALA A 159 3.67 6.23 4.41
C ALA A 159 5.14 6.57 4.70
N GLU A 160 5.41 7.56 5.55
CA GLU A 160 6.76 7.95 5.95
C GLU A 160 7.49 6.83 6.70
N ILE A 161 6.84 6.20 7.68
CA ILE A 161 7.44 5.10 8.44
C ILE A 161 7.71 3.89 7.53
N ILE A 162 6.71 3.45 6.75
CA ILE A 162 6.86 2.29 5.87
C ILE A 162 7.95 2.57 4.83
N HIS A 163 8.00 3.75 4.25
CA HIS A 163 9.04 4.13 3.29
C HIS A 163 10.42 4.08 3.93
N SER A 164 10.60 4.67 5.11
CA SER A 164 11.85 4.65 5.85
C SER A 164 12.35 3.23 6.18
N GLU A 165 11.45 2.33 6.55
CA GLU A 165 11.79 0.95 6.87
C GLU A 165 12.15 0.15 5.61
N ILE A 166 11.38 0.31 4.52
CA ILE A 166 11.64 -0.37 3.25
C ILE A 166 12.93 0.11 2.59
N ASP A 167 13.27 1.39 2.71
CA ASP A 167 14.52 1.96 2.19
C ASP A 167 15.78 1.34 2.86
N SER A 168 15.63 0.63 3.96
CA SER A 168 16.72 -0.12 4.59
C SER A 168 17.11 -1.39 3.80
N PHE A 169 16.26 -1.87 2.90
CA PHE A 169 16.52 -3.03 2.06
C PHE A 169 17.13 -2.62 0.71
N ASP A 170 18.06 -3.41 0.19
CA ASP A 170 18.68 -3.16 -1.12
C ASP A 170 17.64 -3.26 -2.26
N THR A 171 16.69 -4.18 -2.13
CA THR A 171 15.55 -4.38 -3.05
C THR A 171 14.31 -4.77 -2.27
N CYS A 172 13.14 -4.34 -2.74
CA CYS A 172 11.85 -4.73 -2.18
C CYS A 172 10.80 -4.78 -3.27
N SER A 173 9.96 -5.83 -3.25
CA SER A 173 8.79 -5.95 -4.12
C SER A 173 7.53 -5.61 -3.34
N LEU A 174 6.64 -4.78 -3.91
CA LEU A 174 5.37 -4.39 -3.29
C LEU A 174 4.20 -5.20 -3.89
N SER A 175 3.29 -5.67 -3.02
CA SER A 175 2.10 -6.42 -3.40
C SER A 175 0.83 -5.95 -2.65
#